data_1936f8f56b5a4677f357574acbffc853
#
_entry.id   1936f8f56b5a4677f357574acbffc853
#
_cell.length_a   1.000
_cell.length_b   1.000
_cell.length_c   1.000
_cell.angle_alpha   90.00
_cell.angle_beta   90.00
_cell.angle_gamma   90.00
#
_symmetry.space_group_name_H-M   'P 1'
#
loop_
_entity.id
_entity.type
_entity.pdbx_description
1 polymer ?
#
loop_
_entity_poly.entity_id
_entity_poly.type
_entity_poly.pdbx_seq_one_letter_code
_entity_poly.pdbx_strand_id
1 'polypeptide(L)'
;MDKIIKYENIRSFAYVNDQICKTPIKGIVVSFFGLGGADMFGDDTDDGKFYAEKGILYVLPYSNPWSWMNDQTVSYTDEILNVLFEKYNLDKNIPIVSTGGSMGGQSAIVYTAKAARTPVACVANCPVCDVVYHFTERVDLPRTIYSSLYNYAGTLEEGLKSISPLHLVDKMPKVKYHIFHCDKDMAVNIDVHSGKFVKELEKRGFDFTYDVIHDKGHCDLTPEMHEQFRKYVTDAIN
;
A
#
# COMPACT_ATOMS: atom_id res chain seq x y z
N MET A 1 28.85 1.26 4.65
CA MET A 1 28.10 2.17 5.52
C MET A 1 27.31 1.34 6.49
N ASP A 2 27.30 1.73 7.78
CA ASP A 2 26.42 1.08 8.74
C ASP A 2 24.97 1.32 8.36
N LYS A 3 24.13 0.27 8.51
CA LYS A 3 22.68 0.38 8.27
C LYS A 3 22.10 1.47 9.18
N ILE A 4 21.37 2.44 8.60
CA ILE A 4 20.74 3.52 9.38
C ILE A 4 19.56 2.97 10.18
N ILE A 5 18.70 2.15 9.52
CA ILE A 5 17.55 1.50 10.18
C ILE A 5 18.03 0.24 10.87
N LYS A 6 17.81 0.18 12.19
CA LYS A 6 18.08 -0.99 13.04
C LYS A 6 16.84 -1.27 13.88
N TYR A 7 16.74 -2.47 14.44
CA TYR A 7 15.56 -2.80 15.25
C TYR A 7 15.41 -1.86 16.47
N GLU A 8 16.53 -1.44 17.07
CA GLU A 8 16.55 -0.56 18.24
C GLU A 8 15.97 0.83 17.98
N ASN A 9 16.00 1.29 16.73
CA ASN A 9 15.46 2.59 16.33
C ASN A 9 14.28 2.50 15.33
N ILE A 10 13.75 1.31 15.06
CA ILE A 10 12.72 1.09 14.04
C ILE A 10 11.46 1.94 14.25
N ARG A 11 11.14 2.26 15.51
CA ARG A 11 9.99 3.10 15.89
C ARG A 11 10.09 4.55 15.38
N SER A 12 11.27 5.01 15.00
CA SER A 12 11.47 6.31 14.34
C SER A 12 11.17 6.24 12.84
N PHE A 13 11.02 5.04 12.27
CA PHE A 13 10.86 4.81 10.84
C PHE A 13 9.54 4.13 10.47
N ALA A 14 8.93 3.42 11.40
CA ALA A 14 7.65 2.75 11.20
C ALA A 14 6.92 2.49 12.51
N TYR A 15 5.59 2.46 12.46
CA TYR A 15 4.82 1.71 13.44
C TYR A 15 4.94 0.22 13.14
N VAL A 16 5.15 -0.58 14.18
CA VAL A 16 5.13 -2.04 14.11
C VAL A 16 4.48 -2.59 15.38
N ASN A 17 3.53 -3.49 15.25
CA ASN A 17 2.78 -4.11 16.35
C ASN A 17 3.50 -5.30 17.02
N ASP A 18 4.80 -5.47 16.78
CA ASP A 18 5.56 -6.67 17.16
C ASP A 18 5.63 -6.92 18.67
N GLN A 19 5.51 -5.87 19.49
CA GLN A 19 5.51 -6.00 20.96
C GLN A 19 4.26 -6.72 21.50
N ILE A 20 3.15 -6.68 20.76
CA ILE A 20 1.89 -7.33 21.12
C ILE A 20 1.54 -8.50 20.20
N CYS A 21 2.33 -8.75 19.16
CA CYS A 21 2.05 -9.78 18.17
C CYS A 21 2.22 -11.19 18.78
N LYS A 22 1.18 -12.03 18.62
CA LYS A 22 1.23 -13.43 19.04
C LYS A 22 2.21 -14.23 18.18
N THR A 23 2.93 -15.14 18.81
CA THR A 23 3.85 -16.07 18.13
C THR A 23 3.22 -17.43 17.93
N PRO A 24 3.59 -18.19 16.90
CA PRO A 24 4.57 -17.80 15.85
C PRO A 24 4.02 -16.72 14.91
N ILE A 25 4.92 -15.89 14.36
CA ILE A 25 4.55 -14.91 13.32
C ILE A 25 4.23 -15.69 12.05
N LYS A 26 3.04 -15.43 11.48
CA LYS A 26 2.48 -16.14 10.32
C LYS A 26 2.61 -15.36 9.01
N GLY A 27 2.73 -14.03 9.09
CA GLY A 27 2.81 -13.16 7.94
C GLY A 27 3.03 -11.70 8.32
N ILE A 28 3.14 -10.86 7.31
CA ILE A 28 3.33 -9.42 7.45
C ILE A 28 2.27 -8.69 6.64
N VAL A 29 1.63 -7.69 7.24
CA VAL A 29 0.85 -6.68 6.53
C VAL A 29 1.67 -5.40 6.50
N VAL A 30 1.96 -4.90 5.31
CA VAL A 30 2.53 -3.57 5.14
C VAL A 30 1.45 -2.62 4.63
N SER A 31 1.15 -1.57 5.42
CA SER A 31 0.12 -0.60 5.12
C SER A 31 0.72 0.77 4.82
N PHE A 32 0.05 1.54 3.96
CA PHE A 32 0.56 2.84 3.53
C PHE A 32 -0.46 3.94 3.80
N PHE A 33 0.03 5.11 4.22
CA PHE A 33 -0.78 6.29 4.46
C PHE A 33 -1.42 6.86 3.18
N GLY A 34 -2.59 7.46 3.34
CA GLY A 34 -3.16 8.37 2.36
C GLY A 34 -2.34 9.67 2.23
N LEU A 35 -2.71 10.53 1.27
CA LEU A 35 -2.03 11.79 0.99
C LEU A 35 -2.01 12.69 2.23
N GLY A 36 -0.83 13.14 2.60
CA GLY A 36 -0.63 14.02 3.75
C GLY A 36 -0.58 13.32 5.11
N GLY A 37 -0.74 11.98 5.15
CA GLY A 37 -0.62 11.21 6.39
C GLY A 37 0.79 11.31 6.96
N ALA A 38 0.92 11.86 8.17
CA ALA A 38 2.19 12.12 8.83
C ALA A 38 2.15 11.73 10.32
N ASP A 39 1.13 10.99 10.73
CA ASP A 39 0.98 10.56 12.11
C ASP A 39 2.08 9.59 12.54
N MET A 40 2.58 9.76 13.75
CA MET A 40 3.44 8.80 14.41
C MET A 40 2.70 8.23 15.62
N PHE A 41 2.63 6.92 15.71
CA PHE A 41 1.82 6.24 16.73
C PHE A 41 2.66 5.94 17.98
N GLY A 42 2.23 6.47 19.12
CA GLY A 42 2.77 6.12 20.43
C GLY A 42 2.13 4.86 21.03
N ASP A 43 0.86 4.61 20.63
CA ASP A 43 0.06 3.46 21.08
C ASP A 43 -0.28 2.54 19.92
N ASP A 44 -0.70 1.32 20.23
CA ASP A 44 -1.12 0.35 19.23
C ASP A 44 -2.46 0.74 18.57
N THR A 45 -2.44 0.78 17.24
CA THR A 45 -3.64 1.05 16.43
C THR A 45 -4.63 -0.11 16.50
N ASP A 46 -5.90 0.12 16.14
CA ASP A 46 -6.92 -0.95 16.11
C ASP A 46 -6.55 -2.06 15.10
N ASP A 47 -6.00 -1.70 13.92
CA ASP A 47 -5.48 -2.69 12.98
C ASP A 47 -4.24 -3.40 13.54
N GLY A 48 -3.35 -2.68 14.21
CA GLY A 48 -2.20 -3.27 14.89
C GLY A 48 -2.61 -4.35 15.88
N LYS A 49 -3.60 -4.06 16.74
CA LYS A 49 -4.16 -5.03 17.71
C LYS A 49 -4.83 -6.21 17.00
N PHE A 50 -5.67 -5.92 15.99
CA PHE A 50 -6.40 -6.94 15.24
C PHE A 50 -5.47 -7.97 14.58
N TYR A 51 -4.42 -7.50 13.92
CA TYR A 51 -3.46 -8.37 13.25
C TYR A 51 -2.53 -9.07 14.26
N ALA A 52 -2.14 -8.40 15.35
CA ALA A 52 -1.31 -8.99 16.40
C ALA A 52 -1.94 -10.22 17.02
N GLU A 53 -3.26 -10.20 17.29
CA GLU A 53 -4.01 -11.35 17.82
C GLU A 53 -3.97 -12.58 16.91
N LYS A 54 -3.75 -12.38 15.61
CA LYS A 54 -3.67 -13.45 14.59
C LYS A 54 -2.24 -13.92 14.34
N GLY A 55 -1.25 -13.33 15.02
CA GLY A 55 0.17 -13.61 14.78
C GLY A 55 0.69 -12.97 13.49
N ILE A 56 0.13 -11.83 13.10
CA ILE A 56 0.51 -11.09 11.89
C ILE A 56 1.19 -9.78 12.29
N LEU A 57 2.40 -9.57 11.79
CA LEU A 57 3.05 -8.26 11.94
C LEU A 57 2.33 -7.23 11.08
N TYR A 58 1.94 -6.12 11.69
CA TYR A 58 1.39 -4.95 11.01
C TYR A 58 2.42 -3.83 11.01
N VAL A 59 2.83 -3.42 9.82
CA VAL A 59 3.90 -2.46 9.59
C VAL A 59 3.36 -1.27 8.83
N LEU A 60 3.55 -0.07 9.36
CA LEU A 60 3.15 1.19 8.73
C LEU A 60 4.39 2.09 8.62
N PRO A 61 5.08 2.09 7.48
CA PRO A 61 6.28 2.92 7.26
C PRO A 61 5.98 4.41 7.36
N TYR A 62 6.77 5.16 8.10
CA TYR A 62 6.69 6.63 8.20
C TYR A 62 7.43 7.27 7.01
N SER A 63 6.90 7.06 5.82
CA SER A 63 7.43 7.66 4.59
C SER A 63 7.02 9.13 4.49
N ASN A 64 7.67 9.86 3.57
CA ASN A 64 7.26 11.23 3.26
C ASN A 64 5.75 11.25 2.91
N PRO A 65 4.95 12.16 3.52
CA PRO A 65 3.49 12.28 3.29
C PRO A 65 3.08 12.48 1.83
N TRP A 66 4.02 12.80 0.94
CA TRP A 66 3.86 12.97 -0.49
C TRP A 66 4.75 12.02 -1.30
N SER A 67 5.03 10.84 -0.79
CA SER A 67 6.00 9.92 -1.41
C SER A 67 5.51 9.31 -2.73
N TRP A 68 4.20 9.13 -2.88
CA TRP A 68 3.59 8.49 -4.06
C TRP A 68 4.29 7.18 -4.45
N MET A 69 4.83 6.47 -3.47
CA MET A 69 5.58 5.22 -3.63
C MET A 69 6.67 5.31 -4.72
N ASN A 70 7.45 6.39 -4.70
CA ASN A 70 8.63 6.49 -5.55
C ASN A 70 9.68 5.43 -5.17
N ASP A 71 10.71 5.23 -5.99
CA ASP A 71 11.70 4.15 -5.79
C ASP A 71 12.44 4.26 -4.46
N GLN A 72 12.64 5.48 -3.94
CA GLN A 72 13.23 5.70 -2.62
C GLN A 72 12.33 5.15 -1.51
N THR A 73 11.01 5.36 -1.61
CA THR A 73 10.03 4.86 -0.63
C THR A 73 9.90 3.34 -0.70
N VAL A 74 9.99 2.74 -1.89
CA VAL A 74 10.06 1.28 -2.05
C VAL A 74 11.28 0.74 -1.31
N SER A 75 12.47 1.28 -1.58
CA SER A 75 13.72 0.86 -0.92
C SER A 75 13.69 1.04 0.60
N TYR A 76 13.11 2.16 1.05
CA TYR A 76 12.92 2.45 2.48
C TYR A 76 12.02 1.41 3.16
N THR A 77 10.92 1.03 2.51
CA THR A 77 10.01 0.01 3.03
C THR A 77 10.68 -1.37 3.08
N ASP A 78 11.42 -1.73 2.01
CA ASP A 78 12.19 -2.98 1.97
C ASP A 78 13.24 -3.05 3.09
N GLU A 79 13.91 -1.93 3.40
CA GLU A 79 14.89 -1.86 4.49
C GLU A 79 14.23 -2.10 5.87
N ILE A 80 13.06 -1.50 6.12
CA ILE A 80 12.27 -1.75 7.34
C ILE A 80 11.90 -3.24 7.46
N LEU A 81 11.38 -3.83 6.37
CA LEU A 81 11.03 -5.26 6.39
C LEU A 81 12.26 -6.14 6.60
N ASN A 82 13.42 -5.82 5.99
CA ASN A 82 14.66 -6.56 6.21
C ASN A 82 15.07 -6.58 7.68
N VAL A 83 14.93 -5.46 8.40
CA VAL A 83 15.20 -5.39 9.84
C VAL A 83 14.30 -6.34 10.62
N LEU A 84 13.01 -6.43 10.27
CA LEU A 84 12.07 -7.34 10.93
C LEU A 84 12.36 -8.82 10.58
N PHE A 85 12.70 -9.12 9.33
CA PHE A 85 13.11 -10.46 8.91
C PHE A 85 14.34 -10.92 9.70
N GLU A 86 15.36 -10.07 9.84
CA GLU A 86 16.57 -10.37 10.61
C GLU A 86 16.24 -10.54 12.12
N LYS A 87 15.45 -9.61 12.68
CA LYS A 87 15.11 -9.61 14.11
C LYS A 87 14.38 -10.86 14.56
N TYR A 88 13.39 -11.30 13.77
CA TYR A 88 12.51 -12.42 14.13
C TYR A 88 12.91 -13.73 13.44
N ASN A 89 14.03 -13.76 12.72
CA ASN A 89 14.47 -14.90 11.92
C ASN A 89 13.33 -15.49 11.09
N LEU A 90 12.60 -14.61 10.38
CA LEU A 90 11.41 -15.02 9.61
C LEU A 90 11.79 -15.87 8.40
N ASP A 91 10.96 -16.84 8.06
CA ASP A 91 11.10 -17.60 6.83
C ASP A 91 11.06 -16.65 5.62
N LYS A 92 11.98 -16.84 4.65
CA LYS A 92 12.04 -16.00 3.46
C LYS A 92 10.77 -16.03 2.60
N ASN A 93 9.94 -17.07 2.76
CA ASN A 93 8.68 -17.26 2.04
C ASN A 93 7.45 -16.87 2.88
N ILE A 94 7.65 -16.28 4.07
CA ILE A 94 6.51 -15.83 4.88
C ILE A 94 5.66 -14.86 4.07
N PRO A 95 4.32 -15.01 4.02
CA PRO A 95 3.47 -14.17 3.19
C PRO A 95 3.50 -12.71 3.63
N ILE A 96 3.58 -11.81 2.66
CA ILE A 96 3.46 -10.36 2.84
C ILE A 96 2.22 -9.91 2.09
N VAL A 97 1.38 -9.09 2.70
CA VAL A 97 0.23 -8.43 2.04
C VAL A 97 0.43 -6.93 2.11
N SER A 98 0.28 -6.25 0.97
CA SER A 98 0.32 -4.79 0.89
C SER A 98 -1.07 -4.20 0.97
N THR A 99 -1.27 -3.12 1.75
CA THR A 99 -2.58 -2.50 1.94
C THR A 99 -2.50 -0.97 1.98
N GLY A 100 -3.64 -0.33 1.76
CA GLY A 100 -3.77 1.12 1.93
C GLY A 100 -5.03 1.69 1.29
N GLY A 101 -5.29 2.96 1.59
CA GLY A 101 -6.39 3.73 0.99
C GLY A 101 -5.91 4.96 0.25
N SER A 102 -6.62 5.41 -0.80
CA SER A 102 -6.27 6.63 -1.54
C SER A 102 -4.86 6.56 -2.17
N MET A 103 -3.99 7.53 -1.89
CA MET A 103 -2.56 7.45 -2.21
C MET A 103 -1.90 6.20 -1.58
N GLY A 104 -2.34 5.78 -0.38
CA GLY A 104 -1.86 4.54 0.24
C GLY A 104 -2.28 3.31 -0.55
N GLY A 105 -3.47 3.31 -1.16
CA GLY A 105 -3.93 2.25 -2.07
C GLY A 105 -3.10 2.19 -3.36
N GLN A 106 -2.79 3.36 -3.95
CA GLN A 106 -1.82 3.47 -5.04
C GLN A 106 -0.46 2.92 -4.61
N SER A 107 -0.01 3.31 -3.42
CA SER A 107 1.27 2.88 -2.86
C SER A 107 1.33 1.37 -2.65
N ALA A 108 0.25 0.75 -2.18
CA ALA A 108 0.17 -0.70 -2.00
C ALA A 108 0.33 -1.45 -3.34
N ILE A 109 -0.33 -0.97 -4.40
CA ILE A 109 -0.25 -1.58 -5.73
C ILE A 109 1.17 -1.40 -6.32
N VAL A 110 1.72 -0.19 -6.25
CA VAL A 110 3.08 0.10 -6.76
C VAL A 110 4.15 -0.65 -5.97
N TYR A 111 4.01 -0.73 -4.63
CA TYR A 111 4.90 -1.53 -3.80
C TYR A 111 4.85 -3.01 -4.19
N THR A 112 3.65 -3.57 -4.40
CA THR A 112 3.50 -4.96 -4.88
C THR A 112 4.23 -5.20 -6.20
N ALA A 113 4.25 -4.21 -7.09
CA ALA A 113 4.94 -4.32 -8.38
C ALA A 113 6.46 -4.19 -8.29
N LYS A 114 7.01 -3.51 -7.26
CA LYS A 114 8.42 -3.10 -7.20
C LYS A 114 9.20 -3.69 -6.01
N ALA A 115 8.52 -4.21 -4.98
CA ALA A 115 9.15 -4.70 -3.76
C ALA A 115 10.18 -5.80 -4.03
N ALA A 116 11.27 -5.79 -3.27
CA ALA A 116 12.29 -6.85 -3.32
C ALA A 116 11.71 -8.22 -2.91
N ARG A 117 10.74 -8.23 -1.98
CA ARG A 117 9.93 -9.40 -1.65
C ARG A 117 8.50 -9.15 -2.12
N THR A 118 8.12 -9.76 -3.23
CA THR A 118 6.79 -9.59 -3.81
C THR A 118 5.69 -9.99 -2.82
N PRO A 119 4.77 -9.08 -2.45
CA PRO A 119 3.59 -9.43 -1.68
C PRO A 119 2.76 -10.52 -2.37
N VAL A 120 2.17 -11.43 -1.60
CA VAL A 120 1.31 -12.51 -2.12
C VAL A 120 -0.08 -12.01 -2.52
N ALA A 121 -0.49 -10.87 -1.97
CA ALA A 121 -1.73 -10.18 -2.32
C ALA A 121 -1.61 -8.68 -2.05
N CYS A 122 -2.47 -7.90 -2.72
CA CYS A 122 -2.67 -6.47 -2.49
C CYS A 122 -4.13 -6.18 -2.22
N VAL A 123 -4.43 -5.42 -1.14
CA VAL A 123 -5.79 -5.00 -0.78
C VAL A 123 -5.84 -3.47 -0.73
N ALA A 124 -6.50 -2.84 -1.69
CA ALA A 124 -6.48 -1.39 -1.87
C ALA A 124 -7.89 -0.78 -1.85
N ASN A 125 -8.07 0.30 -1.06
CA ASN A 125 -9.33 1.04 -0.96
C ASN A 125 -9.24 2.39 -1.68
N CYS A 126 -10.15 2.67 -2.59
CA CYS A 126 -10.21 3.89 -3.42
C CYS A 126 -8.83 4.31 -4.00
N PRO A 127 -8.07 3.37 -4.62
CA PRO A 127 -6.71 3.66 -5.02
C PRO A 127 -6.63 4.66 -6.17
N VAL A 128 -5.63 5.54 -6.13
CA VAL A 128 -5.25 6.35 -7.30
C VAL A 128 -4.54 5.45 -8.30
N CYS A 129 -5.23 5.05 -9.39
CA CYS A 129 -4.65 4.11 -10.37
C CYS A 129 -4.02 4.80 -11.58
N ASP A 130 -4.50 5.97 -11.98
CA ASP A 130 -3.96 6.77 -13.08
C ASP A 130 -3.31 8.06 -12.55
N VAL A 131 -2.04 8.00 -12.19
CA VAL A 131 -1.31 9.16 -11.66
C VAL A 131 -1.05 10.22 -12.73
N VAL A 132 -1.01 9.83 -14.02
CA VAL A 132 -0.86 10.79 -15.12
C VAL A 132 -2.09 11.69 -15.20
N TYR A 133 -3.29 11.11 -15.14
CA TYR A 133 -4.54 11.87 -15.07
C TYR A 133 -4.64 12.65 -13.75
N HIS A 134 -4.36 11.99 -12.63
CA HIS A 134 -4.48 12.58 -11.29
C HIS A 134 -3.59 13.81 -11.09
N PHE A 135 -2.46 13.89 -11.80
CA PHE A 135 -1.53 15.01 -11.72
C PHE A 135 -2.21 16.37 -11.96
N THR A 136 -3.22 16.42 -12.82
CA THR A 136 -3.98 17.63 -13.14
C THR A 136 -5.44 17.61 -12.73
N GLU A 137 -5.88 16.56 -12.05
CA GLU A 137 -7.28 16.39 -11.65
C GLU A 137 -7.71 17.42 -10.60
N ARG A 138 -6.80 17.80 -9.70
CA ARG A 138 -7.03 18.79 -8.64
C ARG A 138 -5.82 19.74 -8.51
N VAL A 139 -6.08 20.97 -8.11
CA VAL A 139 -5.05 22.03 -8.05
C VAL A 139 -3.96 21.81 -6.99
N ASP A 140 -4.23 21.00 -5.97
CA ASP A 140 -3.30 20.68 -4.87
C ASP A 140 -2.33 19.54 -5.22
N LEU A 141 -2.63 18.72 -6.25
CA LEU A 141 -1.90 17.50 -6.57
C LEU A 141 -0.56 17.72 -7.29
N PRO A 142 -0.43 18.64 -8.26
CA PRO A 142 0.80 18.78 -9.03
C PRO A 142 2.04 18.95 -8.16
N ARG A 143 1.94 19.77 -7.10
CA ARG A 143 3.05 20.00 -6.16
C ARG A 143 3.47 18.73 -5.41
N THR A 144 2.51 17.96 -4.93
CA THR A 144 2.78 16.76 -4.13
C THR A 144 3.40 15.67 -4.99
N ILE A 145 2.83 15.43 -6.17
CA ILE A 145 3.30 14.40 -7.10
C ILE A 145 4.68 14.80 -7.68
N TYR A 146 4.85 16.05 -8.12
CA TYR A 146 6.13 16.52 -8.61
C TYR A 146 7.24 16.42 -7.56
N SER A 147 6.93 16.72 -6.29
CA SER A 147 7.88 16.58 -5.18
C SER A 147 8.41 15.15 -5.05
N SER A 148 7.56 14.14 -5.27
CA SER A 148 7.97 12.74 -5.21
C SER A 148 8.88 12.31 -6.35
N LEU A 149 8.85 13.03 -7.47
CA LEU A 149 9.59 12.75 -8.70
C LEU A 149 10.80 13.66 -8.90
N TYR A 150 11.12 14.54 -7.93
CA TYR A 150 12.18 15.55 -8.07
C TYR A 150 13.54 14.98 -8.52
N ASN A 151 13.87 13.78 -8.06
CA ASN A 151 15.12 13.09 -8.40
C ASN A 151 14.94 12.03 -9.50
N TYR A 152 13.79 11.98 -10.17
CA TYR A 152 13.57 11.02 -11.26
C TYR A 152 14.46 11.36 -12.46
N ALA A 153 15.18 10.38 -12.97
CA ALA A 153 16.21 10.60 -14.01
C ALA A 153 15.66 10.73 -15.45
N GLY A 154 14.33 10.70 -15.64
CA GLY A 154 13.67 10.80 -16.94
C GLY A 154 12.79 12.05 -17.07
N THR A 155 11.91 12.04 -18.04
CA THR A 155 10.89 13.06 -18.21
C THR A 155 9.83 12.99 -17.10
N LEU A 156 9.11 14.10 -16.88
CA LEU A 156 7.98 14.11 -15.94
C LEU A 156 6.94 13.02 -16.27
N GLU A 157 6.62 12.88 -17.56
CA GLU A 157 5.64 11.85 -18.00
C GLU A 157 6.09 10.44 -17.66
N GLU A 158 7.35 10.11 -17.91
CA GLU A 158 7.92 8.80 -17.52
C GLU A 158 7.90 8.62 -16.00
N GLY A 159 8.23 9.66 -15.24
CA GLY A 159 8.12 9.66 -13.78
C GLY A 159 6.71 9.39 -13.30
N LEU A 160 5.71 10.10 -13.84
CA LEU A 160 4.29 9.87 -13.52
C LEU A 160 3.85 8.44 -13.82
N LYS A 161 4.24 7.91 -14.98
CA LYS A 161 3.96 6.52 -15.37
C LYS A 161 4.65 5.50 -14.45
N SER A 162 5.82 5.82 -13.93
CA SER A 162 6.61 4.93 -13.07
C SER A 162 5.97 4.67 -11.69
N ILE A 163 5.05 5.53 -11.26
CA ILE A 163 4.32 5.43 -10.00
C ILE A 163 2.80 5.25 -10.21
N SER A 164 2.37 4.98 -11.44
CA SER A 164 0.96 4.85 -11.83
C SER A 164 0.58 3.37 -12.01
N PRO A 165 -0.27 2.78 -11.16
CA PRO A 165 -0.73 1.39 -11.29
C PRO A 165 -1.20 1.03 -12.70
N LEU A 166 -2.00 1.89 -13.33
CA LEU A 166 -2.52 1.68 -14.68
C LEU A 166 -1.41 1.52 -15.73
N HIS A 167 -0.29 2.25 -15.56
CA HIS A 167 0.85 2.20 -16.49
C HIS A 167 1.87 1.12 -16.13
N LEU A 168 1.78 0.58 -14.90
CA LEU A 168 2.64 -0.51 -14.44
C LEU A 168 2.05 -1.90 -14.65
N VAL A 169 0.80 -2.01 -15.08
CA VAL A 169 0.04 -3.27 -15.11
C VAL A 169 0.76 -4.41 -15.84
N ASP A 170 1.52 -4.11 -16.91
CA ASP A 170 2.29 -5.11 -17.66
C ASP A 170 3.52 -5.64 -16.88
N LYS A 171 3.95 -4.93 -15.84
CA LYS A 171 5.09 -5.29 -14.98
C LYS A 171 4.67 -5.82 -13.62
N MET A 172 3.38 -5.84 -13.34
CA MET A 172 2.86 -6.28 -12.05
C MET A 172 2.91 -7.81 -11.92
N PRO A 173 3.22 -8.34 -10.73
CA PRO A 173 3.21 -9.77 -10.46
C PRO A 173 1.77 -10.32 -10.52
N LYS A 174 1.63 -11.58 -10.94
CA LYS A 174 0.37 -12.32 -11.01
C LYS A 174 -0.06 -12.82 -9.63
N VAL A 175 -0.23 -11.91 -8.69
CA VAL A 175 -0.78 -12.16 -7.36
C VAL A 175 -2.23 -11.71 -7.30
N LYS A 176 -2.91 -11.91 -6.18
CA LYS A 176 -4.30 -11.52 -6.02
C LYS A 176 -4.44 -10.05 -5.65
N TYR A 177 -5.34 -9.35 -6.35
CA TYR A 177 -5.64 -7.94 -6.10
C TYR A 177 -7.09 -7.80 -5.63
N HIS A 178 -7.30 -7.20 -4.45
CA HIS A 178 -8.61 -6.86 -3.93
C HIS A 178 -8.77 -5.34 -3.95
N ILE A 179 -9.67 -4.85 -4.80
CA ILE A 179 -9.89 -3.42 -5.02
C ILE A 179 -11.27 -3.05 -4.51
N PHE A 180 -11.32 -2.13 -3.55
CA PHE A 180 -12.53 -1.47 -3.06
C PHE A 180 -12.61 -0.08 -3.65
N HIS A 181 -13.81 0.40 -4.00
CA HIS A 181 -14.00 1.80 -4.38
C HIS A 181 -15.41 2.28 -4.05
N CYS A 182 -15.52 3.47 -3.50
CA CYS A 182 -16.79 4.10 -3.14
C CYS A 182 -17.36 4.86 -4.34
N ASP A 183 -18.64 4.67 -4.67
CA ASP A 183 -19.24 5.23 -5.90
C ASP A 183 -19.53 6.75 -5.83
N LYS A 184 -19.51 7.35 -4.62
CA LYS A 184 -19.61 8.80 -4.40
C LYS A 184 -18.26 9.45 -4.08
N ASP A 185 -17.18 8.80 -4.47
CA ASP A 185 -15.84 9.34 -4.25
C ASP A 185 -15.59 10.60 -5.11
N MET A 186 -15.46 11.74 -4.44
CA MET A 186 -15.18 13.04 -5.06
C MET A 186 -13.69 13.39 -5.09
N ALA A 187 -12.85 12.60 -4.43
CA ALA A 187 -11.42 12.84 -4.36
C ALA A 187 -10.63 12.01 -5.39
N VAL A 188 -11.12 10.80 -5.68
CA VAL A 188 -10.53 9.86 -6.65
C VAL A 188 -11.66 9.28 -7.50
N ASN A 189 -11.78 9.75 -8.75
CA ASN A 189 -12.88 9.37 -9.63
C ASN A 189 -12.86 7.86 -9.95
N ILE A 190 -13.91 7.13 -9.55
CA ILE A 190 -14.00 5.68 -9.70
C ILE A 190 -13.84 5.22 -11.16
N ASP A 191 -14.45 5.92 -12.12
CA ASP A 191 -14.44 5.52 -13.54
C ASP A 191 -13.05 5.66 -14.17
N VAL A 192 -12.31 6.70 -13.75
CA VAL A 192 -10.99 7.01 -14.30
C VAL A 192 -9.90 6.16 -13.64
N HIS A 193 -10.02 5.92 -12.34
CA HIS A 193 -9.00 5.20 -11.57
C HIS A 193 -9.28 3.70 -11.53
N SER A 194 -9.97 3.20 -10.54
CA SER A 194 -10.16 1.76 -10.36
C SER A 194 -10.95 1.13 -11.50
N GLY A 195 -11.96 1.82 -12.06
CA GLY A 195 -12.77 1.31 -13.16
C GLY A 195 -11.96 1.05 -14.44
N LYS A 196 -10.97 1.89 -14.78
CA LYS A 196 -10.03 1.59 -15.87
C LYS A 196 -9.05 0.50 -15.48
N PHE A 197 -8.54 0.55 -14.26
CA PHE A 197 -7.51 -0.37 -13.78
C PHE A 197 -8.00 -1.82 -13.77
N VAL A 198 -9.21 -2.08 -13.25
CA VAL A 198 -9.76 -3.44 -13.20
C VAL A 198 -10.02 -4.01 -14.60
N LYS A 199 -10.39 -3.17 -15.58
CA LYS A 199 -10.51 -3.61 -16.98
C LYS A 199 -9.18 -4.06 -17.57
N GLU A 200 -8.08 -3.38 -17.18
CA GLU A 200 -6.75 -3.78 -17.61
C GLU A 200 -6.25 -5.04 -16.87
N LEU A 201 -6.64 -5.23 -15.59
CA LEU A 201 -6.39 -6.47 -14.87
C LEU A 201 -7.12 -7.65 -15.54
N GLU A 202 -8.42 -7.50 -15.84
CA GLU A 202 -9.24 -8.51 -16.51
C GLU A 202 -8.66 -8.89 -17.87
N LYS A 203 -8.38 -7.90 -18.73
CA LYS A 203 -7.80 -8.10 -20.06
C LYS A 203 -6.50 -8.91 -20.03
N ARG A 204 -5.71 -8.79 -18.98
CA ARG A 204 -4.44 -9.49 -18.79
C ARG A 204 -4.55 -10.76 -17.96
N GLY A 205 -5.75 -11.16 -17.55
CA GLY A 205 -5.99 -12.40 -16.78
C GLY A 205 -5.37 -12.38 -15.39
N PHE A 206 -5.47 -11.26 -14.67
CA PHE A 206 -5.14 -11.22 -13.25
C PHE A 206 -6.25 -11.85 -12.41
N ASP A 207 -5.90 -12.40 -11.26
CA ASP A 207 -6.87 -12.76 -10.21
C ASP A 207 -7.16 -11.52 -9.37
N PHE A 208 -8.41 -11.05 -9.41
CA PHE A 208 -8.82 -9.86 -8.65
C PHE A 208 -10.29 -9.93 -8.22
N THR A 209 -10.61 -9.14 -7.18
CA THR A 209 -12.00 -8.76 -6.84
C THR A 209 -12.16 -7.26 -6.96
N TYR A 210 -13.36 -6.82 -7.29
CA TYR A 210 -13.72 -5.40 -7.35
C TYR A 210 -15.01 -5.15 -6.60
N ASP A 211 -14.88 -4.57 -5.42
CA ASP A 211 -15.99 -4.29 -4.50
C ASP A 211 -16.37 -2.81 -4.58
N VAL A 212 -17.48 -2.49 -5.23
CA VAL A 212 -18.02 -1.13 -5.31
C VAL A 212 -18.94 -0.89 -4.10
N ILE A 213 -18.59 0.13 -3.29
CA ILE A 213 -19.35 0.49 -2.09
C ILE A 213 -20.30 1.63 -2.46
N HIS A 214 -21.61 1.32 -2.45
CA HIS A 214 -22.64 2.27 -2.86
C HIS A 214 -22.93 3.34 -1.83
N ASP A 215 -23.25 4.55 -2.31
CA ASP A 215 -23.62 5.72 -1.52
C ASP A 215 -22.57 6.15 -0.47
N LYS A 216 -21.30 5.83 -0.72
CA LYS A 216 -20.17 6.16 0.15
C LYS A 216 -19.18 7.09 -0.53
N GLY A 217 -18.61 8.00 0.27
CA GLY A 217 -17.55 8.92 -0.12
C GLY A 217 -16.16 8.30 -0.05
N HIS A 218 -15.14 9.12 -0.27
CA HIS A 218 -13.76 8.69 -0.36
C HIS A 218 -13.28 7.84 0.83
N CYS A 219 -12.90 6.60 0.56
CA CYS A 219 -12.40 5.62 1.54
C CYS A 219 -13.37 5.26 2.69
N ASP A 220 -14.67 5.61 2.59
CA ASP A 220 -15.68 5.38 3.62
C ASP A 220 -16.25 3.94 3.53
N LEU A 221 -15.51 2.97 4.03
CA LEU A 221 -15.97 1.58 4.10
C LEU A 221 -17.08 1.42 5.13
N THR A 222 -18.15 0.68 4.78
CA THR A 222 -19.10 0.22 5.78
C THR A 222 -18.42 -0.75 6.75
N PRO A 223 -18.98 -1.00 7.96
CA PRO A 223 -18.42 -1.99 8.88
C PRO A 223 -18.21 -3.37 8.22
N GLU A 224 -19.17 -3.82 7.41
CA GLU A 224 -19.11 -5.11 6.70
C GLU A 224 -17.99 -5.12 5.66
N MET A 225 -17.81 -4.01 4.93
CA MET A 225 -16.73 -3.89 3.95
C MET A 225 -15.36 -3.76 4.62
N HIS A 226 -15.29 -3.15 5.79
CA HIS A 226 -14.07 -3.12 6.58
C HIS A 226 -13.68 -4.52 7.10
N GLU A 227 -14.66 -5.30 7.56
CA GLU A 227 -14.45 -6.72 7.90
C GLU A 227 -14.02 -7.54 6.69
N GLN A 228 -14.64 -7.32 5.51
CA GLN A 228 -14.26 -7.99 4.28
C GLN A 228 -12.84 -7.61 3.84
N PHE A 229 -12.44 -6.34 3.99
CA PHE A 229 -11.08 -5.88 3.74
C PHE A 229 -10.08 -6.65 4.62
N ARG A 230 -10.32 -6.70 5.93
CA ARG A 230 -9.49 -7.46 6.88
C ARG A 230 -9.49 -8.95 6.58
N LYS A 231 -10.62 -9.49 6.12
CA LYS A 231 -10.73 -10.90 5.73
C LYS A 231 -9.85 -11.22 4.54
N TYR A 232 -9.87 -10.42 3.47
CA TYR A 232 -8.99 -10.64 2.32
C TYR A 232 -7.50 -10.63 2.70
N VAL A 233 -7.12 -9.75 3.61
CA VAL A 233 -5.74 -9.71 4.12
C VAL A 233 -5.40 -10.97 4.90
N THR A 234 -6.27 -11.41 5.81
CA THR A 234 -6.01 -12.58 6.65
C THR A 234 -6.07 -13.90 5.87
N ASP A 235 -6.97 -14.01 4.89
CA ASP A 235 -7.07 -15.19 4.02
C ASP A 235 -5.82 -15.38 3.14
N ALA A 236 -5.19 -14.28 2.72
CA ALA A 236 -3.96 -14.34 1.94
C ALA A 236 -2.74 -14.77 2.76
N ILE A 237 -2.80 -14.69 4.09
CA ILE A 237 -1.71 -15.07 5.00
C ILE A 237 -1.88 -16.51 5.52
N ASN A 238 -3.10 -17.02 5.64
CA ASN A 238 -3.41 -18.36 6.16
C ASN A 238 -3.42 -19.41 5.06
#